data_4cadc78c7fa6fb42c5dcea8e6c9085dc
#
_entry.id   4cadc78c7fa6fb42c5dcea8e6c9085dc
#
_cell.length_a   1.000
_cell.length_b   1.000
_cell.length_c   1.000
_cell.angle_alpha   90.00
_cell.angle_beta   90.00
_cell.angle_gamma   90.00
#
_symmetry.space_group_name_H-M   'P 1'
#
loop_
_entity.id
_entity.type
_entity.pdbx_description
1 polymer ?
#
loop_
_entity_poly.entity_id
_entity_poly.type
_entity_poly.pdbx_seq_one_letter_code
_entity_poly.pdbx_strand_id
1 'polypeptide(L)'
;MPELESDSLLFYRAVQQADDLWAEVSAFRFSAVSYRRRGEDYALSPVLLEGAEVSWRYLTALRRLQAETRYVAGARPQVGRLSVGAGATVVSLTESDPVPGGALALRAATRNYRAGAEGSLAFELPRRWHLAVTVDGRFGRDALVDGVYTRQTTAALRVGRRTRGDGYWTAVFVVPFAERGLRSSSVEEAFMLRGSNYYNPAWGRQAGDVRNSRVRREGLPLGIAAYCGRIGGSTLLRASAAVETGIRCQSSLAWYDASTPRPDNYHYLPSYFTGEAFEAVDAVWRAGDERYTQIDWAELYRRNRMQPDGEALYALEDRVERPLRMQTAIRIESEVDPQLTVACALRVDYNAPRRYKQLRDLLGADRLTDIDHFLLDDATYSHRLQHDL
;
A
#
# COMPACT_ATOMS: atom_id res chain seq x y z
N MET A 1 -10.52 35.74 -19.95
CA MET A 1 -10.18 34.33 -19.77
C MET A 1 -8.88 34.03 -18.97
N PRO A 2 -8.28 34.95 -18.22
CA PRO A 2 -7.17 34.64 -17.32
C PRO A 2 -7.58 34.15 -15.91
N GLU A 3 -8.84 34.40 -15.50
CA GLU A 3 -9.28 34.09 -14.12
C GLU A 3 -9.66 32.64 -13.87
N LEU A 4 -10.10 31.91 -14.91
CA LEU A 4 -10.43 30.48 -14.79
C LEU A 4 -9.22 29.56 -14.67
N GLU A 5 -8.05 29.99 -15.16
CA GLU A 5 -6.81 29.22 -15.00
C GLU A 5 -6.21 29.35 -13.59
N SER A 6 -6.45 30.46 -12.90
CA SER A 6 -5.91 30.67 -11.55
C SER A 6 -6.67 29.85 -10.48
N ASP A 7 -7.99 29.73 -10.60
CA ASP A 7 -8.81 28.98 -9.63
C ASP A 7 -8.68 27.47 -9.81
N SER A 8 -8.58 26.98 -11.03
CA SER A 8 -8.30 25.56 -11.29
C SER A 8 -6.90 25.17 -10.85
N LEU A 9 -5.91 26.03 -11.02
CA LEU A 9 -4.55 25.84 -10.55
C LEU A 9 -4.44 25.88 -9.01
N LEU A 10 -5.23 26.74 -8.34
CA LEU A 10 -5.31 26.81 -6.89
C LEU A 10 -5.99 25.57 -6.29
N PHE A 11 -7.06 25.11 -6.89
CA PHE A 11 -7.71 23.86 -6.50
C PHE A 11 -6.79 22.65 -6.70
N TYR A 12 -6.11 22.55 -7.82
CA TYR A 12 -5.10 21.50 -8.08
C TYR A 12 -3.90 21.59 -7.11
N ARG A 13 -3.44 22.78 -6.77
CA ARG A 13 -2.39 22.97 -5.76
C ARG A 13 -2.86 22.57 -4.37
N ALA A 14 -4.07 22.91 -3.97
CA ALA A 14 -4.63 22.55 -2.67
C ALA A 14 -4.75 21.00 -2.53
N VAL A 15 -5.21 20.30 -3.56
CA VAL A 15 -5.32 18.84 -3.59
C VAL A 15 -3.95 18.16 -3.67
N GLN A 16 -3.00 18.74 -4.42
CA GLN A 16 -1.64 18.16 -4.56
C GLN A 16 -0.70 18.49 -3.40
N GLN A 17 -1.02 19.49 -2.61
CA GLN A 17 -0.28 19.88 -1.42
C GLN A 17 -0.91 19.36 -0.12
N ALA A 18 -1.94 18.54 -0.24
CA ALA A 18 -2.51 17.89 0.94
C ALA A 18 -1.39 17.16 1.69
N ASP A 19 -1.16 17.59 2.93
CA ASP A 19 -0.17 16.99 3.83
C ASP A 19 -0.45 15.50 4.08
N ASP A 20 -1.67 15.06 3.80
CA ASP A 20 -2.13 13.71 4.00
C ASP A 20 -2.31 12.95 2.67
N LEU A 21 -1.26 12.29 2.23
CA LEU A 21 -1.27 11.45 1.03
C LEU A 21 -2.31 10.32 1.08
N TRP A 22 -2.65 9.82 2.27
CA TRP A 22 -3.62 8.75 2.44
C TRP A 22 -5.06 9.20 2.20
N ALA A 23 -5.39 10.44 2.55
CA ALA A 23 -6.67 11.02 2.18
C ALA A 23 -6.73 11.34 0.68
N GLU A 24 -5.64 11.85 0.11
CA GLU A 24 -5.53 12.18 -1.32
C GLU A 24 -5.73 10.94 -2.21
N VAL A 25 -5.02 9.84 -1.93
CA VAL A 25 -5.09 8.63 -2.78
C VAL A 25 -6.43 7.91 -2.72
N SER A 26 -7.27 8.18 -1.72
CA SER A 26 -8.61 7.59 -1.61
C SER A 26 -9.60 8.13 -2.63
N ALA A 27 -9.34 9.31 -3.17
CA ALA A 27 -10.29 10.02 -4.01
C ALA A 27 -10.50 9.40 -5.40
N PHE A 28 -9.56 8.57 -5.87
CA PHE A 28 -9.50 8.16 -7.27
C PHE A 28 -9.83 6.69 -7.57
N ARG A 29 -9.85 5.81 -6.57
CA ARG A 29 -10.19 4.38 -6.78
C ARG A 29 -11.02 3.81 -5.64
N PHE A 30 -12.13 3.18 -6.00
CA PHE A 30 -13.03 2.54 -5.02
C PHE A 30 -12.45 1.27 -4.38
N SER A 31 -11.61 0.53 -5.07
CA SER A 31 -11.16 -0.81 -4.64
C SER A 31 -9.71 -0.87 -4.17
N ALA A 32 -8.90 0.16 -4.47
CA ALA A 32 -7.49 0.16 -4.10
C ALA A 32 -6.98 1.57 -3.85
N VAL A 33 -6.06 1.69 -2.91
CA VAL A 33 -5.29 2.93 -2.70
C VAL A 33 -4.24 3.00 -3.79
N SER A 34 -4.32 4.03 -4.63
CA SER A 34 -3.39 4.26 -5.72
C SER A 34 -2.85 5.68 -5.66
N TYR A 35 -1.55 5.81 -5.59
CA TYR A 35 -0.88 7.10 -5.66
C TYR A 35 -0.79 7.56 -7.12
N ARG A 36 -1.19 8.79 -7.35
CA ARG A 36 -1.06 9.47 -8.63
C ARG A 36 -0.41 10.83 -8.44
N ARG A 37 0.39 11.23 -9.40
CA ARG A 37 0.96 12.56 -9.43
C ARG A 37 0.64 13.21 -10.75
N ARG A 38 0.00 14.38 -10.73
CA ARG A 38 -0.47 15.08 -11.94
C ARG A 38 -1.32 14.20 -12.89
N GLY A 39 -2.17 13.35 -12.29
CA GLY A 39 -3.01 12.42 -13.06
C GLY A 39 -2.34 11.11 -13.48
N GLU A 40 -1.02 11.00 -13.34
CA GLU A 40 -0.27 9.82 -13.72
C GLU A 40 -0.19 8.77 -12.61
N ASP A 41 -0.28 7.51 -13.02
CA ASP A 41 -0.14 6.39 -12.09
C ASP A 41 1.30 6.30 -11.57
N TYR A 42 1.46 5.85 -10.35
CA TYR A 42 2.76 5.59 -9.71
C TYR A 42 3.70 4.72 -10.55
N ALA A 43 3.16 3.78 -11.32
CA ALA A 43 3.97 2.94 -12.20
C ALA A 43 4.72 3.75 -13.29
N LEU A 44 4.16 4.90 -13.67
CA LEU A 44 4.73 5.80 -14.67
C LEU A 44 5.49 6.99 -14.06
N SER A 45 5.24 7.27 -12.77
CA SER A 45 5.85 8.38 -12.05
C SER A 45 6.39 7.90 -10.68
N PRO A 46 7.53 7.17 -10.67
CA PRO A 46 8.08 6.56 -9.47
C PRO A 46 8.57 7.58 -8.44
N VAL A 47 8.72 7.12 -7.20
CA VAL A 47 9.41 7.86 -6.13
C VAL A 47 10.85 7.39 -6.08
N LEU A 48 11.78 8.33 -6.17
CA LEU A 48 13.22 8.10 -6.11
C LEU A 48 13.78 8.74 -4.84
N LEU A 49 14.20 7.93 -3.89
CA LEU A 49 14.88 8.36 -2.66
C LEU A 49 16.39 8.19 -2.84
N GLU A 50 17.12 9.30 -2.92
CA GLU A 50 18.57 9.30 -3.23
C GLU A 50 18.94 8.40 -4.42
N GLY A 51 18.10 8.36 -5.46
CA GLY A 51 18.28 7.52 -6.63
C GLY A 51 17.72 6.09 -6.51
N ALA A 52 17.43 5.59 -5.32
CA ALA A 52 16.74 4.30 -5.14
C ALA A 52 15.24 4.45 -5.37
N GLU A 53 14.64 3.52 -6.12
CA GLU A 53 13.19 3.51 -6.30
C GLU A 53 12.50 2.91 -5.08
N VAL A 54 11.63 3.68 -4.44
CA VAL A 54 10.93 3.29 -3.22
C VAL A 54 9.42 3.43 -3.35
N SER A 55 8.68 2.77 -2.47
CA SER A 55 7.22 2.91 -2.44
C SER A 55 6.81 4.34 -2.05
N TRP A 56 5.78 4.89 -2.71
CA TRP A 56 5.17 6.17 -2.33
C TRP A 56 4.68 6.20 -0.87
N ARG A 57 4.43 5.03 -0.27
CA ARG A 57 3.97 4.90 1.13
C ARG A 57 4.94 5.45 2.16
N TYR A 58 6.23 5.53 1.82
CA TYR A 58 7.23 6.13 2.70
C TYR A 58 7.22 7.67 2.67
N LEU A 59 6.59 8.30 1.67
CA LEU A 59 6.66 9.75 1.46
C LEU A 59 6.19 10.55 2.68
N THR A 60 5.13 10.12 3.37
CA THR A 60 4.65 10.82 4.58
C THR A 60 5.74 10.85 5.66
N ALA A 61 6.33 9.70 5.97
CA ALA A 61 7.39 9.61 6.96
C ALA A 61 8.64 10.39 6.52
N LEU A 62 9.05 10.28 5.26
CA LEU A 62 10.21 11.00 4.72
C LEU A 62 10.03 12.51 4.79
N ARG A 63 8.85 13.03 4.47
CA ARG A 63 8.54 14.47 4.63
C ARG A 63 8.61 14.92 6.08
N ARG A 64 8.14 14.10 7.03
CA ARG A 64 8.22 14.40 8.47
C ARG A 64 9.63 14.29 9.02
N LEU A 65 10.49 13.49 8.39
CA LEU A 65 11.93 13.50 8.62
C LEU A 65 12.66 14.64 7.91
N GLN A 66 11.90 15.61 7.37
CA GLN A 66 12.39 16.79 6.66
C GLN A 66 13.27 16.46 5.44
N ALA A 67 12.95 15.36 4.75
CA ALA A 67 13.54 15.08 3.45
C ALA A 67 12.99 16.06 2.41
N GLU A 68 13.87 16.63 1.60
CA GLU A 68 13.45 17.50 0.51
C GLU A 68 12.73 16.69 -0.56
N THR A 69 11.56 17.14 -0.99
CA THR A 69 10.74 16.45 -1.98
C THR A 69 10.43 17.37 -3.14
N ARG A 70 10.83 16.99 -4.34
CA ARG A 70 10.55 17.72 -5.57
C ARG A 70 10.01 16.78 -6.65
N TYR A 71 9.19 17.33 -7.51
CA TYR A 71 8.72 16.65 -8.72
C TYR A 71 9.53 17.09 -9.91
N VAL A 72 10.11 16.13 -10.65
CA VAL A 72 10.85 16.36 -11.88
C VAL A 72 10.00 15.88 -13.04
N ALA A 73 9.54 16.79 -13.88
CA ALA A 73 8.76 16.50 -15.07
C ALA A 73 9.67 16.20 -16.27
N GLY A 74 9.19 15.34 -17.16
CA GLY A 74 9.82 15.04 -18.44
C GLY A 74 10.89 13.95 -18.39
N ALA A 75 11.36 13.57 -19.57
CA ALA A 75 12.37 12.53 -19.78
C ALA A 75 13.79 13.06 -19.49
N ARG A 76 14.05 13.49 -18.25
CA ARG A 76 15.43 13.78 -17.85
C ARG A 76 16.06 12.51 -17.29
N PRO A 77 17.32 12.20 -17.67
CA PRO A 77 18.02 11.08 -17.07
C PRO A 77 18.18 11.34 -15.56
N GLN A 78 17.34 10.71 -14.77
CA GLN A 78 17.53 10.59 -13.34
C GLN A 78 18.48 9.41 -13.09
N VAL A 79 19.19 9.42 -11.96
CA VAL A 79 20.18 8.40 -11.65
C VAL A 79 19.66 7.00 -11.99
N GLY A 80 20.26 6.38 -13.01
CA GLY A 80 20.02 4.99 -13.39
C GLY A 80 18.70 4.67 -14.09
N ARG A 81 17.87 5.65 -14.44
CA ARG A 81 16.64 5.39 -15.20
C ARG A 81 16.47 6.43 -16.32
N LEU A 82 16.44 5.95 -17.56
CA LEU A 82 15.79 6.68 -18.64
C LEU A 82 14.28 6.63 -18.34
N SER A 83 13.73 7.68 -17.72
CA SER A 83 12.29 7.72 -17.56
C SER A 83 11.66 8.03 -18.92
N VAL A 84 11.12 7.02 -19.55
CA VAL A 84 10.20 7.16 -20.70
C VAL A 84 8.82 7.62 -20.20
N GLY A 85 8.72 8.09 -18.99
CA GLY A 85 7.49 8.52 -18.34
C GLY A 85 7.43 10.02 -18.14
N ALA A 86 6.31 10.51 -17.69
CA ALA A 86 6.03 11.93 -17.54
C ALA A 86 6.78 12.59 -16.37
N GLY A 87 7.44 11.83 -15.51
CA GLY A 87 8.26 12.40 -14.45
C GLY A 87 8.57 11.45 -13.29
N ALA A 88 9.14 12.00 -12.22
CA ALA A 88 9.42 11.29 -10.97
C ALA A 88 9.28 12.22 -9.76
N THR A 89 8.88 11.68 -8.63
CA THR A 89 9.01 12.34 -7.33
C THR A 89 10.40 12.03 -6.78
N VAL A 90 11.26 13.02 -6.69
CA VAL A 90 12.63 12.88 -6.17
C VAL A 90 12.63 13.33 -4.72
N VAL A 91 13.15 12.48 -3.86
CA VAL A 91 13.30 12.73 -2.42
C VAL A 91 14.79 12.72 -2.10
N SER A 92 15.29 13.82 -1.55
CA SER A 92 16.67 13.94 -1.12
C SER A 92 16.79 14.07 0.39
N LEU A 93 17.74 13.36 0.95
CA LEU A 93 18.13 13.40 2.35
C LEU A 93 19.44 14.15 2.54
N THR A 94 20.20 14.32 1.45
CA THR A 94 21.56 14.88 1.48
C THR A 94 21.62 16.35 1.13
N GLU A 95 20.51 16.94 0.65
CA GLU A 95 20.47 18.35 0.26
C GLU A 95 20.19 19.31 1.45
N SER A 96 19.54 18.82 2.52
CA SER A 96 19.23 19.62 3.69
C SER A 96 19.43 18.86 5.01
N ASP A 97 19.90 19.58 6.02
CA ASP A 97 19.92 19.08 7.40
C ASP A 97 18.52 19.23 8.02
N PRO A 98 18.10 18.32 8.89
CA PRO A 98 16.90 18.49 9.69
C PRO A 98 17.03 19.71 10.61
N VAL A 99 16.06 20.61 10.56
CA VAL A 99 15.97 21.78 11.46
C VAL A 99 15.43 21.29 12.81
N PRO A 100 16.13 21.60 13.92
CA PRO A 100 15.67 21.23 15.26
C PRO A 100 14.26 21.77 15.56
N GLY A 101 13.43 20.94 16.17
CA GLY A 101 12.06 21.28 16.50
C GLY A 101 11.14 20.07 16.53
N GLY A 102 9.89 20.31 16.85
CA GLY A 102 8.88 19.26 16.93
C GLY A 102 7.57 19.70 16.30
N ALA A 103 6.80 18.72 15.80
CA ALA A 103 5.46 18.92 15.30
C ALA A 103 4.55 17.79 15.74
N LEU A 104 3.31 18.12 16.07
CA LEU A 104 2.23 17.20 16.34
C LEU A 104 1.06 17.56 15.42
N ALA A 105 0.47 16.55 14.75
CA ALA A 105 -0.73 16.77 13.96
C ALA A 105 -1.77 15.71 14.28
N LEU A 106 -3.01 16.17 14.43
CA LEU A 106 -4.19 15.32 14.53
C LEU A 106 -4.96 15.40 13.22
N ARG A 107 -5.48 14.27 12.78
CA ARG A 107 -6.15 14.16 11.49
C ARG A 107 -7.49 13.46 11.63
N ALA A 108 -8.45 13.87 10.83
CA ALA A 108 -9.73 13.18 10.67
C ALA A 108 -10.05 13.07 9.17
N ALA A 109 -10.61 11.93 8.76
CA ALA A 109 -11.00 11.70 7.38
C ALA A 109 -12.29 10.89 7.31
N THR A 110 -13.03 11.03 6.22
CA THR A 110 -14.23 10.24 5.94
C THR A 110 -13.91 9.00 5.14
N ARG A 111 -12.79 9.01 4.43
CA ARG A 111 -12.34 7.93 3.55
C ARG A 111 -11.03 7.33 4.05
N ASN A 112 -10.87 6.03 3.86
CA ASN A 112 -9.74 5.19 4.27
C ASN A 112 -9.56 5.03 5.79
N TYR A 113 -9.65 6.07 6.59
CA TYR A 113 -9.54 6.04 8.04
C TYR A 113 -10.48 7.07 8.69
N ARG A 114 -10.59 7.11 9.99
CA ARG A 114 -11.40 8.07 10.76
C ARG A 114 -10.56 9.04 11.54
N ALA A 115 -9.58 8.53 12.24
CA ALA A 115 -8.70 9.31 13.09
C ALA A 115 -7.25 8.94 12.81
N GLY A 116 -6.39 9.93 12.89
CA GLY A 116 -4.95 9.76 12.81
C GLY A 116 -4.23 10.77 13.70
N ALA A 117 -3.06 10.38 14.14
CA ALA A 117 -2.14 11.23 14.86
C ALA A 117 -0.73 11.01 14.34
N GLU A 118 0.05 12.06 14.25
CA GLU A 118 1.46 11.97 13.92
C GLU A 118 2.26 12.93 14.78
N GLY A 119 3.46 12.50 15.17
CA GLY A 119 4.43 13.32 15.89
C GLY A 119 5.79 13.22 15.24
N SER A 120 6.52 14.31 15.17
CA SER A 120 7.90 14.35 14.71
C SER A 120 8.74 15.26 15.59
N LEU A 121 10.00 14.87 15.77
CA LEU A 121 11.01 15.61 16.54
C LEU A 121 12.32 15.59 15.76
N ALA A 122 13.04 16.70 15.75
CA ALA A 122 14.36 16.78 15.17
C ALA A 122 15.31 17.49 16.15
N PHE A 123 16.54 17.01 16.20
CA PHE A 123 17.57 17.48 17.13
C PHE A 123 18.89 17.67 16.38
N GLU A 124 19.61 18.69 16.77
CA GLU A 124 21.02 18.82 16.47
C GLU A 124 21.83 18.33 17.68
N LEU A 125 22.79 17.45 17.43
CA LEU A 125 23.64 16.85 18.43
C LEU A 125 25.10 17.32 18.28
N PRO A 126 25.96 17.18 19.32
CA PRO A 126 27.36 17.55 19.22
C PRO A 126 28.07 16.91 18.03
N ARG A 127 29.14 17.57 17.55
CA ARG A 127 29.97 17.10 16.42
C ARG A 127 29.24 17.05 15.08
N ARG A 128 28.26 17.94 14.86
CA ARG A 128 27.46 18.09 13.62
C ARG A 128 26.64 16.83 13.27
N TRP A 129 26.13 16.14 14.29
CA TRP A 129 25.14 15.10 14.12
C TRP A 129 23.74 15.70 14.10
N HIS A 130 22.88 15.10 13.29
CA HIS A 130 21.46 15.43 13.22
C HIS A 130 20.64 14.16 13.42
N LEU A 131 19.59 14.28 14.18
CA LEU A 131 18.65 13.18 14.44
C LEU A 131 17.24 13.70 14.20
N ALA A 132 16.43 12.97 13.43
CA ALA A 132 15.01 13.21 13.32
C ALA A 132 14.23 11.91 13.47
N VAL A 133 13.12 11.96 14.19
CA VAL A 133 12.23 10.83 14.43
C VAL A 133 10.81 11.21 14.11
N THR A 134 10.01 10.27 13.62
CA THR A 134 8.57 10.46 13.42
C THR A 134 7.81 9.18 13.70
N VAL A 135 6.62 9.34 14.26
CA VAL A 135 5.64 8.26 14.43
C VAL A 135 4.31 8.75 13.91
N ASP A 136 3.64 7.91 13.15
CA ASP A 136 2.34 8.16 12.54
C ASP A 136 1.42 6.98 12.80
N GLY A 137 0.16 7.26 13.11
CA GLY A 137 -0.89 6.25 13.27
C GLY A 137 -2.19 6.71 12.59
N ARG A 138 -2.88 5.79 11.90
CA ARG A 138 -4.19 6.02 11.28
C ARG A 138 -5.09 4.83 11.50
N PHE A 139 -6.31 5.08 11.97
CA PHE A 139 -7.24 4.05 12.36
C PHE A 139 -8.68 4.41 12.00
N GLY A 140 -9.48 3.40 11.75
CA GLY A 140 -10.92 3.52 11.61
C GLY A 140 -11.48 2.85 10.37
N ARG A 141 -12.80 2.93 10.26
CA ARG A 141 -13.58 2.38 9.15
C ARG A 141 -13.84 3.46 8.11
N ASP A 142 -13.95 3.07 6.85
CA ASP A 142 -14.42 3.97 5.78
C ASP A 142 -15.88 4.40 6.06
N ALA A 143 -16.22 5.65 5.73
CA ALA A 143 -17.57 6.17 5.99
C ALA A 143 -18.62 5.69 5.00
N LEU A 144 -18.19 5.37 3.79
CA LEU A 144 -19.07 5.13 2.66
C LEU A 144 -19.12 3.66 2.25
N VAL A 145 -18.06 2.90 2.56
CA VAL A 145 -17.94 1.51 2.14
C VAL A 145 -17.86 0.60 3.35
N ASP A 146 -18.92 -0.12 3.59
CA ASP A 146 -18.98 -1.07 4.70
C ASP A 146 -17.95 -2.18 4.57
N GLY A 147 -17.45 -2.64 5.74
CA GLY A 147 -16.42 -3.67 5.81
C GLY A 147 -15.01 -3.18 5.45
N VAL A 148 -14.84 -1.95 4.96
CA VAL A 148 -13.53 -1.34 4.71
C VAL A 148 -13.03 -0.64 5.97
N TYR A 149 -11.81 -0.93 6.35
CA TYR A 149 -11.14 -0.32 7.50
C TYR A 149 -9.64 -0.18 7.25
N THR A 150 -9.01 0.67 8.04
CA THR A 150 -7.55 0.85 8.05
C THR A 150 -7.04 0.83 9.48
N ARG A 151 -5.95 0.12 9.70
CA ARG A 151 -5.08 0.16 10.88
C ARG A 151 -3.66 0.31 10.37
N GLN A 152 -3.07 1.47 10.57
CA GLN A 152 -1.74 1.77 10.06
C GLN A 152 -0.92 2.45 11.13
N THR A 153 0.33 2.04 11.25
CA THR A 153 1.35 2.72 12.04
C THR A 153 2.63 2.79 11.24
N THR A 154 3.37 3.89 11.38
CA THR A 154 4.68 4.03 10.76
C THR A 154 5.59 4.73 11.74
N ALA A 155 6.74 4.14 12.01
CA ALA A 155 7.83 4.78 12.73
C ALA A 155 9.00 4.99 11.79
N ALA A 156 9.69 6.12 11.90
CA ALA A 156 10.86 6.38 11.09
C ALA A 156 11.90 7.21 11.84
N LEU A 157 13.15 6.98 11.47
CA LEU A 157 14.33 7.58 12.05
C LEU A 157 15.26 8.05 10.93
N ARG A 158 15.77 9.28 11.02
CA ARG A 158 16.86 9.80 10.20
C ARG A 158 18.01 10.21 11.10
N VAL A 159 19.20 9.73 10.77
CA VAL A 159 20.47 10.11 11.39
C VAL A 159 21.35 10.69 10.30
N GLY A 160 21.99 11.81 10.52
CA GLY A 160 22.89 12.42 9.57
C GLY A 160 24.08 13.09 10.24
N ARG A 161 25.15 13.32 9.48
CA ARG A 161 26.34 14.00 9.95
C ARG A 161 27.04 14.75 8.82
N ARG A 162 27.36 16.01 9.04
CA ARG A 162 28.29 16.75 8.17
C ARG A 162 29.73 16.39 8.50
N THR A 163 30.52 16.14 7.49
CA THR A 163 31.97 15.91 7.62
C THR A 163 32.69 17.26 7.78
N ARG A 164 33.98 17.26 8.02
CA ARG A 164 34.81 18.48 8.09
C ARG A 164 34.99 19.17 6.73
N GLY A 165 34.94 18.43 5.62
CA GLY A 165 34.76 18.95 4.26
C GLY A 165 33.28 18.97 3.92
N ASP A 166 32.85 19.55 2.82
CA ASP A 166 31.43 19.75 2.42
C ASP A 166 30.63 18.46 2.20
N GLY A 167 31.07 17.35 2.80
CA GLY A 167 30.38 16.07 2.70
C GLY A 167 29.30 15.91 3.77
N TYR A 168 28.21 15.26 3.39
CA TYR A 168 27.10 14.86 4.27
C TYR A 168 26.75 13.41 4.03
N TRP A 169 26.67 12.64 5.08
CA TRP A 169 26.10 11.31 5.02
C TRP A 169 24.87 11.21 5.93
N THR A 170 23.95 10.38 5.54
CA THR A 170 22.70 10.17 6.27
C THR A 170 22.24 8.73 6.14
N ALA A 171 21.53 8.27 7.16
CA ALA A 171 20.81 7.01 7.12
C ALA A 171 19.38 7.22 7.57
N VAL A 172 18.45 6.53 6.92
CA VAL A 172 17.03 6.52 7.27
C VAL A 172 16.55 5.09 7.41
N PHE A 173 15.74 4.88 8.45
CA PHE A 173 14.99 3.66 8.67
C PHE A 173 13.51 4.00 8.76
N VAL A 174 12.67 3.30 7.99
CA VAL A 174 11.22 3.44 8.02
C VAL A 174 10.61 2.06 8.26
N VAL A 175 9.79 1.95 9.29
CA VAL A 175 9.10 0.70 9.66
C VAL A 175 7.59 0.95 9.57
N PRO A 176 6.99 0.73 8.40
CA PRO A 176 5.55 0.82 8.22
C PRO A 176 4.88 -0.51 8.59
N PHE A 177 3.71 -0.42 9.17
CA PHE A 177 2.77 -1.52 9.30
C PHE A 177 1.39 -1.05 8.89
N ALA A 178 0.70 -1.81 8.04
CA ALA A 178 -0.65 -1.50 7.62
C ALA A 178 -1.49 -2.77 7.50
N GLU A 179 -2.69 -2.73 8.07
CA GLU A 179 -3.76 -3.70 7.84
C GLU A 179 -4.97 -2.96 7.29
N ARG A 180 -5.56 -3.48 6.21
CA ARG A 180 -6.70 -2.87 5.54
C ARG A 180 -7.71 -3.91 5.10
N GLY A 181 -8.97 -3.75 5.53
CA GLY A 181 -10.10 -4.41 4.91
C GLY A 181 -10.37 -3.79 3.54
N LEU A 182 -10.43 -4.61 2.50
CA LEU A 182 -10.59 -4.14 1.13
C LEU A 182 -12.03 -4.29 0.67
N ARG A 183 -12.38 -3.50 -0.34
CA ARG A 183 -13.59 -3.68 -1.13
C ARG A 183 -13.35 -4.70 -2.25
N SER A 184 -14.38 -5.44 -2.61
CA SER A 184 -14.46 -6.20 -3.86
C SER A 184 -15.33 -5.45 -4.87
N SER A 185 -15.02 -5.62 -6.16
CA SER A 185 -15.98 -5.29 -7.22
C SER A 185 -17.19 -6.21 -7.13
N SER A 186 -18.34 -5.73 -7.62
CA SER A 186 -19.58 -6.47 -7.71
C SER A 186 -20.19 -6.30 -9.09
N VAL A 187 -21.25 -7.04 -9.38
CA VAL A 187 -22.02 -6.91 -10.62
C VAL A 187 -22.98 -5.71 -10.54
N GLU A 188 -23.35 -5.17 -11.69
CA GLU A 188 -24.21 -3.99 -11.78
C GLU A 188 -25.58 -4.21 -11.10
N GLU A 189 -26.17 -5.38 -11.30
CA GLU A 189 -27.45 -5.74 -10.68
C GLU A 189 -27.41 -5.59 -9.16
N ALA A 190 -26.34 -6.08 -8.50
CA ALA A 190 -26.19 -5.93 -7.06
C ALA A 190 -26.07 -4.46 -6.62
N PHE A 191 -25.39 -3.61 -7.39
CA PHE A 191 -25.34 -2.17 -7.10
C PHE A 191 -26.73 -1.50 -7.26
N MET A 192 -27.49 -1.87 -8.27
CA MET A 192 -28.83 -1.35 -8.49
C MET A 192 -29.80 -1.80 -7.39
N LEU A 193 -29.80 -3.06 -7.00
CA LEU A 193 -30.61 -3.59 -5.93
C LEU A 193 -30.33 -2.92 -4.58
N ARG A 194 -29.04 -2.64 -4.31
CA ARG A 194 -28.61 -1.95 -3.10
C ARG A 194 -28.77 -0.42 -3.18
N GLY A 195 -29.11 0.12 -4.33
CA GLY A 195 -29.23 1.57 -4.56
C GLY A 195 -27.92 2.33 -4.27
N SER A 196 -26.78 1.67 -4.36
CA SER A 196 -25.50 2.25 -3.95
C SER A 196 -24.30 1.64 -4.68
N ASN A 197 -23.48 2.50 -5.28
CA ASN A 197 -22.19 2.13 -5.84
C ASN A 197 -21.13 1.82 -4.76
N TYR A 198 -21.46 1.95 -3.48
CA TYR A 198 -20.56 1.66 -2.36
C TYR A 198 -20.76 0.25 -1.79
N TYR A 199 -21.68 -0.53 -2.32
CA TYR A 199 -21.87 -1.92 -1.93
C TYR A 199 -20.57 -2.70 -1.99
N ASN A 200 -20.30 -3.51 -0.95
CA ASN A 200 -19.11 -4.34 -0.83
C ASN A 200 -19.50 -5.77 -0.44
N PRO A 201 -19.37 -6.75 -1.33
CA PRO A 201 -19.70 -8.14 -1.04
C PRO A 201 -18.62 -8.91 -0.27
N ALA A 202 -17.50 -8.27 0.07
CA ALA A 202 -16.33 -8.96 0.62
C ALA A 202 -16.36 -9.12 2.15
N TRP A 203 -17.40 -8.67 2.82
CA TRP A 203 -17.51 -8.73 4.28
C TRP A 203 -18.82 -9.36 4.75
N GLY A 204 -18.90 -9.67 6.00
CA GLY A 204 -20.11 -10.12 6.68
C GLY A 204 -19.91 -10.07 8.20
N ARG A 205 -20.91 -10.54 8.96
CA ARG A 205 -20.79 -10.61 10.42
C ARG A 205 -20.40 -12.00 10.89
N GLN A 206 -19.47 -12.02 11.83
CA GLN A 206 -19.11 -13.21 12.59
C GLN A 206 -19.25 -12.89 14.08
N ALA A 207 -20.14 -13.59 14.77
CA ALA A 207 -20.46 -13.35 16.18
C ALA A 207 -20.74 -11.87 16.51
N GLY A 208 -21.41 -11.15 15.57
CA GLY A 208 -21.76 -9.74 15.70
C GLY A 208 -20.69 -8.77 15.17
N ASP A 209 -19.44 -9.20 15.06
CA ASP A 209 -18.34 -8.37 14.54
C ASP A 209 -18.23 -8.37 13.03
N VAL A 210 -17.81 -7.26 12.46
CA VAL A 210 -17.52 -7.14 11.02
C VAL A 210 -16.24 -7.89 10.69
N ARG A 211 -16.36 -8.89 9.82
CA ARG A 211 -15.22 -9.65 9.27
C ARG A 211 -15.17 -9.46 7.76
N ASN A 212 -14.02 -9.04 7.26
CA ASN A 212 -13.76 -8.90 5.83
C ASN A 212 -12.93 -10.10 5.34
N SER A 213 -13.32 -10.68 4.21
CA SER A 213 -12.59 -11.79 3.57
C SER A 213 -11.34 -11.35 2.82
N ARG A 214 -11.28 -10.06 2.43
CA ARG A 214 -10.19 -9.47 1.67
C ARG A 214 -9.43 -8.47 2.52
N VAL A 215 -8.48 -8.95 3.27
CA VAL A 215 -7.63 -8.13 4.15
C VAL A 215 -6.21 -8.12 3.60
N ARG A 216 -5.70 -6.91 3.36
CA ARG A 216 -4.28 -6.71 3.01
C ARG A 216 -3.51 -6.31 4.24
N ARG A 217 -2.38 -6.97 4.47
CA ARG A 217 -1.40 -6.66 5.49
C ARG A 217 -0.07 -6.41 4.82
N GLU A 218 0.59 -5.35 5.24
CA GLU A 218 1.88 -4.97 4.71
C GLU A 218 2.75 -4.47 5.86
N GLY A 219 3.96 -5.01 5.94
CA GLY A 219 5.03 -4.52 6.80
C GLY A 219 6.32 -4.60 6.00
N LEU A 220 6.74 -3.48 5.41
CA LEU A 220 7.88 -3.38 4.50
C LEU A 220 8.90 -2.38 5.05
N PRO A 221 9.72 -2.77 6.05
CA PRO A 221 10.85 -1.96 6.51
C PRO A 221 11.78 -1.58 5.36
N LEU A 222 12.18 -0.30 5.37
CA LEU A 222 13.16 0.27 4.46
C LEU A 222 14.32 0.85 5.27
N GLY A 223 15.53 0.45 4.92
CA GLY A 223 16.76 1.08 5.35
C GLY A 223 17.49 1.69 4.15
N ILE A 224 17.96 2.93 4.27
CA ILE A 224 18.79 3.58 3.26
C ILE A 224 19.92 4.35 3.93
N ALA A 225 21.11 4.23 3.39
CA ALA A 225 22.25 5.09 3.70
C ALA A 225 22.66 5.86 2.44
N ALA A 226 22.97 7.14 2.59
CA ALA A 226 23.38 8.00 1.49
C ALA A 226 24.51 8.92 1.88
N TYR A 227 25.34 9.25 0.90
CA TYR A 227 26.43 10.20 1.00
C TYR A 227 26.38 11.19 -0.15
N CYS A 228 26.64 12.45 0.15
CA CYS A 228 26.87 13.49 -0.84
C CYS A 228 28.08 14.33 -0.40
N GLY A 229 29.03 14.54 -1.28
CA GLY A 229 30.20 15.36 -0.98
C GLY A 229 31.06 15.64 -2.19
N ARG A 230 31.86 16.71 -2.10
CA ARG A 230 32.80 17.05 -3.16
C ARG A 230 34.09 16.23 -3.05
N ILE A 231 34.56 15.75 -4.18
CA ILE A 231 35.86 15.11 -4.35
C ILE A 231 36.72 16.11 -5.16
N GLY A 232 37.72 16.73 -4.49
CA GLY A 232 38.38 17.87 -5.09
C GLY A 232 37.48 19.10 -5.20
N GLY A 233 37.82 20.07 -5.99
CA GLY A 233 37.09 21.36 -6.08
C GLY A 233 35.81 21.31 -6.92
N SER A 234 35.78 20.49 -8.00
CA SER A 234 34.79 20.57 -9.05
C SER A 234 33.90 19.33 -9.19
N THR A 235 34.22 18.22 -8.49
CA THR A 235 33.50 16.95 -8.65
C THR A 235 32.61 16.65 -7.44
N LEU A 236 31.32 16.48 -7.68
CA LEU A 236 30.33 16.06 -6.69
C LEU A 236 30.09 14.55 -6.80
N LEU A 237 30.26 13.85 -5.68
CA LEU A 237 29.88 12.43 -5.55
C LEU A 237 28.58 12.32 -4.76
N ARG A 238 27.64 11.57 -5.28
CA ARG A 238 26.46 11.07 -4.56
C ARG A 238 26.47 9.55 -4.61
N ALA A 239 26.29 8.92 -3.46
CA ALA A 239 26.19 7.47 -3.36
C ALA A 239 25.09 7.07 -2.39
N SER A 240 24.34 6.03 -2.69
CA SER A 240 23.32 5.48 -1.81
C SER A 240 23.25 3.97 -1.88
N ALA A 241 22.82 3.36 -0.78
CA ALA A 241 22.51 1.94 -0.68
C ALA A 241 21.21 1.79 0.10
N ALA A 242 20.23 1.08 -0.47
CA ALA A 242 18.91 0.86 0.10
C ALA A 242 18.57 -0.62 0.18
N VAL A 243 17.90 -1.02 1.24
CA VAL A 243 17.36 -2.37 1.45
C VAL A 243 15.91 -2.26 1.88
N GLU A 244 15.01 -2.90 1.14
CA GLU A 244 13.61 -3.08 1.50
C GLU A 244 13.35 -4.58 1.65
N THR A 245 12.75 -4.98 2.77
CA THR A 245 12.35 -6.37 3.03
C THR A 245 11.05 -6.39 3.82
N GLY A 246 10.53 -7.57 4.12
CA GLY A 246 9.35 -7.69 4.98
C GLY A 246 8.30 -8.65 4.44
N ILE A 247 7.05 -8.30 4.65
CA ILE A 247 5.92 -9.13 4.25
C ILE A 247 4.79 -8.28 3.66
N ARG A 248 4.19 -8.77 2.60
CA ARG A 248 2.92 -8.31 2.05
C ARG A 248 2.03 -9.52 1.86
N CYS A 249 0.84 -9.50 2.44
CA CYS A 249 -0.14 -10.57 2.21
C CYS A 249 -1.53 -10.01 1.97
N GLN A 250 -2.32 -10.74 1.22
CA GLN A 250 -3.71 -10.43 0.98
C GLN A 250 -4.56 -11.67 1.10
N SER A 251 -5.55 -11.64 2.00
CA SER A 251 -6.47 -12.74 2.17
C SER A 251 -7.51 -12.81 1.04
N SER A 252 -7.97 -14.01 0.78
CA SER A 252 -9.10 -14.32 -0.08
C SER A 252 -9.86 -15.50 0.48
N LEU A 253 -11.19 -15.45 0.38
CA LEU A 253 -12.03 -16.60 0.67
C LEU A 253 -12.00 -17.54 -0.54
N ALA A 254 -11.61 -18.77 -0.29
CA ALA A 254 -11.57 -19.85 -1.26
C ALA A 254 -12.68 -20.86 -0.97
N TRP A 255 -13.10 -21.62 -1.98
CA TRP A 255 -14.08 -22.69 -1.87
C TRP A 255 -13.68 -23.85 -2.79
N TYR A 256 -13.90 -25.06 -2.31
CA TYR A 256 -13.47 -26.29 -2.93
C TYR A 256 -14.66 -27.22 -3.06
N ASP A 257 -15.00 -27.60 -4.28
CA ASP A 257 -16.16 -28.44 -4.61
C ASP A 257 -17.46 -28.01 -3.88
N ALA A 258 -17.65 -26.72 -3.77
CA ALA A 258 -18.76 -26.10 -3.04
C ALA A 258 -19.31 -24.90 -3.77
N SER A 259 -20.55 -24.52 -3.44
CA SER A 259 -21.16 -23.29 -3.97
C SER A 259 -20.37 -22.06 -3.53
N THR A 260 -20.24 -21.08 -4.43
CA THR A 260 -19.54 -19.84 -4.11
C THR A 260 -20.09 -19.15 -2.85
N PRO A 261 -19.22 -18.71 -1.94
CA PRO A 261 -19.66 -18.00 -0.75
C PRO A 261 -19.91 -16.50 -1.01
N ARG A 262 -19.78 -16.05 -2.24
CA ARG A 262 -19.97 -14.66 -2.62
C ARG A 262 -21.44 -14.35 -2.82
N PRO A 263 -22.03 -13.42 -2.07
CA PRO A 263 -23.44 -13.09 -2.18
C PRO A 263 -23.81 -12.49 -3.53
N ASP A 264 -22.89 -11.81 -4.21
CA ASP A 264 -23.08 -11.15 -5.50
C ASP A 264 -22.86 -12.08 -6.72
N ASN A 265 -22.83 -13.39 -6.50
CA ASN A 265 -22.84 -14.33 -7.61
C ASN A 265 -24.22 -14.35 -8.27
N TYR A 266 -24.25 -14.44 -9.61
CA TYR A 266 -25.48 -14.38 -10.39
C TYR A 266 -26.53 -15.43 -9.97
N HIS A 267 -26.13 -16.59 -9.46
CA HIS A 267 -27.03 -17.62 -8.96
C HIS A 267 -27.86 -17.20 -7.73
N TYR A 268 -27.45 -16.13 -7.06
CA TYR A 268 -28.13 -15.61 -5.86
C TYR A 268 -28.84 -14.28 -6.11
N LEU A 269 -28.84 -13.81 -7.36
CA LEU A 269 -29.46 -12.53 -7.74
C LEU A 269 -30.85 -12.77 -8.34
N PRO A 270 -31.78 -11.81 -8.24
CA PRO A 270 -33.13 -11.93 -8.76
C PRO A 270 -33.18 -12.37 -10.23
N SER A 271 -32.29 -11.85 -11.08
CA SER A 271 -32.26 -12.16 -12.52
C SER A 271 -32.08 -13.64 -12.86
N TYR A 272 -31.63 -14.46 -11.90
CA TYR A 272 -31.51 -15.91 -12.07
C TYR A 272 -32.85 -16.63 -11.87
N PHE A 273 -33.80 -16.03 -11.18
CA PHE A 273 -35.08 -16.64 -10.80
C PHE A 273 -36.22 -16.11 -11.66
N THR A 274 -37.36 -16.80 -11.60
CA THR A 274 -38.62 -16.40 -12.29
C THR A 274 -39.81 -16.52 -11.35
N GLY A 275 -40.89 -15.79 -11.64
CA GLY A 275 -42.15 -15.84 -10.87
C GLY A 275 -41.96 -15.44 -9.40
N GLU A 276 -42.60 -16.17 -8.49
CA GLU A 276 -42.59 -15.86 -7.05
C GLU A 276 -41.17 -15.89 -6.45
N ALA A 277 -40.28 -16.72 -6.96
CA ALA A 277 -38.91 -16.78 -6.50
C ALA A 277 -38.11 -15.51 -6.85
N PHE A 278 -38.37 -14.92 -8.04
CA PHE A 278 -37.82 -13.63 -8.40
C PHE A 278 -38.26 -12.55 -7.41
N GLU A 279 -39.54 -12.44 -7.15
CA GLU A 279 -40.12 -11.44 -6.24
C GLU A 279 -39.54 -11.56 -4.82
N ALA A 280 -39.44 -12.79 -4.32
CA ALA A 280 -38.89 -13.05 -2.99
C ALA A 280 -37.42 -12.63 -2.87
N VAL A 281 -36.61 -13.00 -3.85
CA VAL A 281 -35.16 -12.66 -3.85
C VAL A 281 -34.96 -11.17 -4.07
N ASP A 282 -35.71 -10.52 -4.96
CA ASP A 282 -35.65 -9.07 -5.19
C ASP A 282 -36.01 -8.29 -3.91
N ALA A 283 -37.07 -8.69 -3.22
CA ALA A 283 -37.49 -8.07 -1.96
C ALA A 283 -36.39 -8.15 -0.89
N VAL A 284 -35.74 -9.32 -0.72
CA VAL A 284 -34.66 -9.55 0.25
C VAL A 284 -33.43 -8.68 -0.08
N TRP A 285 -33.05 -8.61 -1.35
CA TRP A 285 -31.93 -7.80 -1.80
C TRP A 285 -32.17 -6.31 -1.58
N ARG A 286 -33.37 -5.80 -1.93
CA ARG A 286 -33.73 -4.41 -1.72
C ARG A 286 -33.87 -4.04 -0.24
N ALA A 287 -34.38 -4.95 0.59
CA ALA A 287 -34.42 -4.78 2.03
C ALA A 287 -33.02 -4.72 2.66
N GLY A 288 -32.03 -5.31 2.00
CA GLY A 288 -30.63 -5.31 2.46
C GLY A 288 -30.35 -6.25 3.62
N ASP A 289 -31.06 -7.37 3.69
CA ASP A 289 -30.79 -8.38 4.71
C ASP A 289 -29.34 -8.89 4.54
N GLU A 290 -28.49 -8.61 5.54
CA GLU A 290 -27.06 -8.94 5.52
C GLU A 290 -26.81 -10.43 5.35
N ARG A 291 -27.72 -11.32 5.73
CA ARG A 291 -27.59 -12.78 5.55
C ARG A 291 -27.53 -13.19 4.09
N TYR A 292 -28.16 -12.40 3.22
CA TYR A 292 -28.22 -12.68 1.78
C TYR A 292 -27.33 -11.76 0.95
N THR A 293 -27.11 -10.54 1.44
CA THR A 293 -26.34 -9.52 0.73
C THR A 293 -24.89 -9.43 1.15
N GLN A 294 -24.50 -10.19 2.18
CA GLN A 294 -23.12 -10.24 2.69
C GLN A 294 -22.67 -11.69 2.88
N ILE A 295 -21.38 -11.89 3.20
CA ILE A 295 -20.85 -13.23 3.48
C ILE A 295 -21.46 -13.75 4.79
N ASP A 296 -22.15 -14.86 4.72
CA ASP A 296 -22.66 -15.59 5.90
C ASP A 296 -21.53 -16.47 6.48
N TRP A 297 -20.70 -15.88 7.34
CA TRP A 297 -19.62 -16.62 7.99
C TRP A 297 -20.11 -17.78 8.85
N ALA A 298 -21.27 -17.64 9.50
CA ALA A 298 -21.82 -18.70 10.33
C ALA A 298 -22.18 -19.93 9.49
N GLU A 299 -22.74 -19.71 8.32
CA GLU A 299 -23.09 -20.78 7.36
C GLU A 299 -21.82 -21.47 6.83
N LEU A 300 -20.74 -20.73 6.52
CA LEU A 300 -19.49 -21.33 6.07
C LEU A 300 -18.89 -22.26 7.15
N TYR A 301 -18.87 -21.79 8.40
CA TYR A 301 -18.43 -22.62 9.54
C TYR A 301 -19.32 -23.85 9.75
N ARG A 302 -20.64 -23.67 9.61
CA ARG A 302 -21.59 -24.76 9.74
C ARG A 302 -21.36 -25.84 8.68
N ARG A 303 -21.23 -25.45 7.43
CA ARG A 303 -21.00 -26.36 6.31
C ARG A 303 -19.69 -27.13 6.45
N ASN A 304 -18.62 -26.47 6.82
CA ASN A 304 -17.34 -27.14 7.06
C ASN A 304 -17.43 -28.18 8.19
N ARG A 305 -18.06 -27.84 9.32
CA ARG A 305 -18.22 -28.76 10.46
C ARG A 305 -19.13 -29.95 10.17
N MET A 306 -19.99 -29.85 9.18
CA MET A 306 -20.88 -30.93 8.78
C MET A 306 -20.21 -31.94 7.85
N GLN A 307 -18.98 -31.71 7.39
CA GLN A 307 -18.26 -32.66 6.56
C GLN A 307 -17.83 -33.85 7.40
N PRO A 308 -18.26 -35.11 7.01
CA PRO A 308 -18.01 -36.29 7.83
C PRO A 308 -16.53 -36.65 8.00
N ASP A 309 -15.71 -36.22 7.03
CA ASP A 309 -14.28 -36.48 6.98
C ASP A 309 -13.43 -35.33 7.49
N GLY A 310 -14.06 -34.24 7.95
CA GLY A 310 -13.37 -33.05 8.42
C GLY A 310 -12.73 -32.19 7.32
N GLU A 311 -13.05 -32.47 6.05
CA GLU A 311 -12.52 -31.73 4.90
C GLU A 311 -13.13 -30.31 4.80
N ALA A 312 -12.32 -29.32 4.46
CA ALA A 312 -12.76 -27.95 4.29
C ALA A 312 -13.39 -27.73 2.91
N LEU A 313 -14.66 -27.32 2.88
CA LEU A 313 -15.30 -26.79 1.68
C LEU A 313 -14.93 -25.30 1.46
N TYR A 314 -14.69 -24.59 2.54
CA TYR A 314 -14.34 -23.17 2.54
C TYR A 314 -13.11 -22.94 3.40
N ALA A 315 -12.21 -22.11 2.90
CA ALA A 315 -11.02 -21.72 3.65
C ALA A 315 -10.67 -20.24 3.39
N LEU A 316 -10.04 -19.61 4.35
CA LEU A 316 -9.44 -18.30 4.17
C LEU A 316 -7.94 -18.47 3.93
N GLU A 317 -7.48 -18.00 2.79
CA GLU A 317 -6.10 -18.14 2.34
C GLU A 317 -5.43 -16.77 2.21
N ASP A 318 -4.14 -16.70 2.49
CA ASP A 318 -3.30 -15.54 2.25
C ASP A 318 -2.37 -15.79 1.06
N ARG A 319 -2.39 -14.90 0.07
CA ARG A 319 -1.31 -14.79 -0.91
C ARG A 319 -0.23 -13.94 -0.30
N VAL A 320 0.93 -14.54 -0.09
CA VAL A 320 2.05 -13.93 0.63
C VAL A 320 3.19 -13.61 -0.34
N GLU A 321 3.72 -12.41 -0.23
CA GLU A 321 4.94 -11.99 -0.88
C GLU A 321 5.92 -11.50 0.20
N ARG A 322 7.14 -12.06 0.20
CA ARG A 322 8.26 -11.59 1.00
C ARG A 322 9.31 -11.01 0.08
N PRO A 323 9.27 -9.70 -0.17
CA PRO A 323 10.27 -9.06 -1.00
C PRO A 323 11.61 -8.97 -0.27
N LEU A 324 12.69 -9.12 -1.03
CA LEU A 324 14.02 -8.65 -0.69
C LEU A 324 14.50 -7.82 -1.86
N ARG A 325 14.60 -6.51 -1.67
CA ARG A 325 15.07 -5.58 -2.68
C ARG A 325 16.28 -4.84 -2.15
N MET A 326 17.38 -4.90 -2.88
CA MET A 326 18.60 -4.16 -2.60
C MET A 326 18.92 -3.26 -3.78
N GLN A 327 19.25 -2.02 -3.51
CA GLN A 327 19.54 -1.03 -4.55
C GLN A 327 20.77 -0.24 -4.15
N THR A 328 21.65 -0.03 -5.11
CA THR A 328 22.81 0.85 -4.94
C THR A 328 22.84 1.83 -6.11
N ALA A 329 23.03 3.11 -5.82
CA ALA A 329 23.17 4.13 -6.83
C ALA A 329 24.40 4.98 -6.52
N ILE A 330 25.19 5.26 -7.56
CA ILE A 330 26.36 6.15 -7.50
C ILE A 330 26.22 7.13 -8.65
N ARG A 331 26.42 8.42 -8.36
CA ARG A 331 26.43 9.50 -9.35
C ARG A 331 27.63 10.40 -9.11
N ILE A 332 28.35 10.67 -10.17
CA ILE A 332 29.48 11.60 -10.19
C ILE A 332 29.13 12.71 -11.17
N GLU A 333 29.25 13.95 -10.73
CA GLU A 333 29.08 15.14 -11.55
C GLU A 333 30.34 15.99 -11.44
N SER A 334 30.94 16.32 -12.55
CA SER A 334 32.14 17.14 -12.60
C SER A 334 31.91 18.37 -13.46
N GLU A 335 32.15 19.52 -12.89
CA GLU A 335 32.22 20.80 -13.62
C GLU A 335 33.61 20.86 -14.29
N VAL A 336 33.65 20.60 -15.59
CA VAL A 336 34.89 20.63 -16.39
C VAL A 336 35.28 22.07 -16.66
N ASP A 337 34.29 22.90 -16.98
CA ASP A 337 34.37 24.35 -17.08
C ASP A 337 33.02 25.00 -16.74
N PRO A 338 32.91 26.35 -16.64
CA PRO A 338 31.65 27.01 -16.29
C PRO A 338 30.45 26.74 -17.19
N GLN A 339 30.68 26.21 -18.38
CA GLN A 339 29.65 25.90 -19.38
C GLN A 339 29.40 24.39 -19.55
N LEU A 340 30.32 23.53 -19.05
CA LEU A 340 30.29 22.09 -19.27
C LEU A 340 30.31 21.32 -17.95
N THR A 341 29.22 20.67 -17.65
CA THR A 341 29.12 19.67 -16.55
C THR A 341 28.95 18.28 -17.15
N VAL A 342 29.80 17.36 -16.77
CA VAL A 342 29.76 15.96 -17.16
C VAL A 342 29.23 15.12 -15.98
N ALA A 343 28.22 14.31 -16.20
CA ALA A 343 27.64 13.44 -15.18
C ALA A 343 27.66 11.98 -15.62
N CYS A 344 28.07 11.11 -14.72
CA CYS A 344 27.98 9.66 -14.87
C CYS A 344 27.21 9.06 -13.71
N ALA A 345 26.35 8.08 -13.97
CA ALA A 345 25.59 7.41 -12.95
C ALA A 345 25.54 5.90 -13.18
N LEU A 346 25.67 5.14 -12.10
CA LEU A 346 25.49 3.70 -12.05
C LEU A 346 24.44 3.35 -11.01
N ARG A 347 23.53 2.47 -11.38
CA ARG A 347 22.54 1.89 -10.46
C ARG A 347 22.55 0.38 -10.61
N VAL A 348 22.52 -0.31 -9.49
CA VAL A 348 22.39 -1.76 -9.41
C VAL A 348 21.16 -2.08 -8.56
N ASP A 349 20.25 -2.88 -9.11
CA ASP A 349 19.04 -3.36 -8.44
C ASP A 349 19.11 -4.88 -8.34
N TYR A 350 18.92 -5.41 -7.13
CA TYR A 350 18.69 -6.82 -6.85
C TYR A 350 17.32 -7.01 -6.27
N ASN A 351 16.52 -7.89 -6.85
CA ASN A 351 15.16 -8.17 -6.39
C ASN A 351 14.91 -9.67 -6.35
N ALA A 352 14.65 -10.20 -5.17
CA ALA A 352 14.41 -11.62 -4.91
C ALA A 352 13.14 -11.82 -4.07
N PRO A 353 11.95 -11.67 -4.65
CA PRO A 353 10.69 -11.91 -3.94
C PRO A 353 10.46 -13.42 -3.77
N ARG A 354 10.06 -13.83 -2.57
CA ARG A 354 9.46 -15.15 -2.33
C ARG A 354 7.95 -15.00 -2.32
N ARG A 355 7.26 -15.78 -3.13
CA ARG A 355 5.80 -15.78 -3.22
C ARG A 355 5.28 -17.15 -2.91
N TYR A 356 4.21 -17.20 -2.10
CA TYR A 356 3.56 -18.44 -1.75
C TYR A 356 2.13 -18.19 -1.27
N LYS A 357 1.33 -19.23 -1.29
CA LYS A 357 0.00 -19.28 -0.71
C LYS A 357 0.11 -19.87 0.69
N GLN A 358 -0.61 -19.31 1.65
CA GLN A 358 -0.64 -19.78 3.02
C GLN A 358 -2.08 -19.94 3.47
N LEU A 359 -2.42 -21.10 3.99
CA LEU A 359 -3.70 -21.35 4.63
C LEU A 359 -3.76 -20.55 5.94
N ARG A 360 -4.81 -19.72 6.08
CA ARG A 360 -4.98 -18.83 7.22
C ARG A 360 -5.99 -19.31 8.24
N ASP A 361 -7.16 -19.81 7.75
CA ASP A 361 -8.27 -20.23 8.60
C ASP A 361 -9.07 -21.29 7.84
N LEU A 362 -9.22 -22.46 8.45
CA LEU A 362 -10.02 -23.57 7.92
C LEU A 362 -11.51 -23.40 8.16
N LEU A 363 -11.95 -22.30 8.76
CA LEU A 363 -13.36 -22.02 9.07
C LEU A 363 -14.08 -23.18 9.77
N GLY A 364 -13.38 -23.80 10.72
CA GLY A 364 -13.92 -24.87 11.56
C GLY A 364 -13.84 -26.27 10.98
N ALA A 365 -13.16 -26.48 9.85
CA ALA A 365 -12.75 -27.79 9.36
C ALA A 365 -11.42 -28.24 9.99
N ASP A 366 -11.10 -29.53 9.84
CA ASP A 366 -9.88 -30.12 10.38
C ASP A 366 -8.71 -30.08 9.39
N ARG A 367 -9.00 -30.21 8.11
CA ARG A 367 -8.01 -30.25 7.03
C ARG A 367 -8.54 -29.65 5.73
N LEU A 368 -7.62 -29.36 4.82
CA LEU A 368 -7.89 -28.98 3.44
C LEU A 368 -7.03 -29.82 2.51
N THR A 369 -7.64 -30.41 1.49
CA THR A 369 -6.94 -31.00 0.36
C THR A 369 -6.88 -29.99 -0.78
N ASP A 370 -5.69 -29.59 -1.18
CA ASP A 370 -5.47 -28.70 -2.32
C ASP A 370 -5.31 -29.56 -3.58
N ILE A 371 -6.32 -29.56 -4.42
CA ILE A 371 -6.38 -30.39 -5.62
C ILE A 371 -5.63 -29.68 -6.74
N ASP A 372 -4.53 -30.28 -7.19
CA ASP A 372 -3.83 -29.85 -8.39
C ASP A 372 -4.37 -30.55 -9.63
N HIS A 373 -5.25 -29.89 -10.36
CA HIS A 373 -5.85 -30.43 -11.59
C HIS A 373 -4.86 -30.69 -12.73
N PHE A 374 -3.63 -30.18 -12.63
CA PHE A 374 -2.61 -30.34 -13.68
C PHE A 374 -1.60 -31.46 -13.40
N LEU A 375 -1.26 -31.65 -12.11
CA LEU A 375 -0.20 -32.60 -11.74
C LEU A 375 -0.72 -33.94 -11.24
N LEU A 376 -2.01 -34.10 -11.04
CA LEU A 376 -2.66 -35.31 -10.51
C LEU A 376 -2.23 -35.70 -9.08
N ASP A 377 -1.42 -34.90 -8.44
CA ASP A 377 -0.97 -35.09 -7.06
C ASP A 377 -1.71 -34.13 -6.14
N ASP A 378 -2.49 -34.69 -5.22
CA ASP A 378 -3.22 -33.92 -4.23
C ASP A 378 -2.39 -33.76 -2.97
N ALA A 379 -2.25 -32.53 -2.48
CA ALA A 379 -1.59 -32.23 -1.23
C ALA A 379 -2.61 -31.93 -0.14
N THR A 380 -2.53 -32.64 0.99
CA THR A 380 -3.41 -32.44 2.14
C THR A 380 -2.75 -31.60 3.21
N TYR A 381 -3.43 -30.55 3.67
CA TYR A 381 -2.95 -29.64 4.69
C TYR A 381 -3.87 -29.66 5.91
N SER A 382 -3.35 -30.02 7.07
CA SER A 382 -4.11 -30.09 8.33
C SER A 382 -4.04 -28.85 9.21
N HIS A 383 -3.16 -27.91 8.88
CA HIS A 383 -2.94 -26.67 9.63
C HIS A 383 -2.62 -25.54 8.66
N ARG A 384 -2.16 -24.39 9.19
CA ARG A 384 -1.71 -23.25 8.41
C ARG A 384 -0.42 -23.55 7.65
N LEU A 385 -0.48 -24.51 6.77
CA LEU A 385 0.66 -24.89 5.96
C LEU A 385 0.87 -23.89 4.84
N GLN A 386 2.12 -23.76 4.46
CA GLN A 386 2.59 -22.88 3.40
C GLN A 386 2.94 -23.77 2.20
N HIS A 387 2.53 -23.38 1.01
CA HIS A 387 3.04 -23.95 -0.21
C HIS A 387 3.42 -22.87 -1.21
N ASP A 388 4.36 -23.16 -2.09
CA ASP A 388 4.88 -22.21 -3.06
C ASP A 388 3.86 -22.00 -4.21
N LEU A 389 3.80 -20.76 -4.71
CA LEU A 389 2.96 -20.34 -5.85
C LEU A 389 3.79 -20.32 -7.13
#